data_50409c17db2eafd32d35d8773a433b04
#
_entry.id   50409c17db2eafd32d35d8773a433b04
#
_cell.length_a   1.000
_cell.length_b   1.000
_cell.length_c   1.000
_cell.angle_alpha   90.00
_cell.angle_beta   90.00
_cell.angle_gamma   90.00
#
_symmetry.space_group_name_H-M   'P 1'
#
loop_
_entity.id
_entity.type
_entity.pdbx_description
1 polymer ?
#
loop_
_entity_poly.entity_id
_entity_poly.type
_entity_poly.pdbx_seq_one_letter_code
_entity_poly.pdbx_strand_id
1 'polypeptide(L)'
;QNHVFDDLDVAISWHPGDRNRASEESYQAMLSMEYHFQGKASHAAMAPEEGFSALDAVELMDVGVNYLREHVPQGGQLHYVILSGGEKPNIVPEKAAVWQFIRANTT
;
A
#
# COMPACT_ATOMS: atom_id res chain seq x y z
N GLN A 1 9.15 20.11 -9.87
CA GLN A 1 8.78 20.70 -8.56
C GLN A 1 8.33 22.12 -8.84
N ASN A 2 7.12 22.48 -8.41
CA ASN A 2 6.45 23.72 -8.83
C ASN A 2 6.75 24.93 -7.95
N HIS A 3 7.75 24.89 -7.06
CA HIS A 3 8.22 26.02 -6.24
C HIS A 3 7.12 26.89 -5.60
N VAL A 4 5.97 26.28 -5.30
CA VAL A 4 4.75 26.98 -4.87
C VAL A 4 4.87 27.59 -3.47
N PHE A 5 5.89 27.20 -2.71
CA PHE A 5 6.09 27.58 -1.31
C PHE A 5 7.41 28.32 -1.06
N ASP A 6 8.11 28.72 -2.13
CA ASP A 6 9.45 29.35 -2.02
C ASP A 6 9.44 30.73 -1.34
N ASP A 7 8.27 31.36 -1.25
CA ASP A 7 8.05 32.66 -0.60
C ASP A 7 7.54 32.56 0.85
N LEU A 8 7.47 31.35 1.40
CA LEU A 8 7.02 31.16 2.79
C LEU A 8 8.20 31.07 3.75
N ASP A 9 8.17 31.89 4.81
CA ASP A 9 9.15 31.81 5.90
C ASP A 9 8.90 30.64 6.84
N VAL A 10 7.63 30.23 7.00
CA VAL A 10 7.23 29.13 7.90
C VAL A 10 5.94 28.50 7.45
N ALA A 11 5.82 27.18 7.65
CA ALA A 11 4.58 26.44 7.50
C ALA A 11 4.21 25.77 8.84
N ILE A 12 2.99 26.00 9.30
CA ILE A 12 2.48 25.40 10.53
C ILE A 12 1.33 24.47 10.19
N SER A 13 1.39 23.22 10.67
CA SER A 13 0.28 22.28 10.59
C SER A 13 -0.09 21.77 11.96
N TRP A 14 -1.24 21.10 12.06
CA TRP A 14 -1.68 20.50 13.32
C TRP A 14 -2.05 19.02 13.11
N HIS A 15 -1.91 18.26 14.17
CA HIS A 15 -2.33 16.87 14.22
C HIS A 15 -2.97 16.58 15.58
N PRO A 16 -4.14 15.90 15.63
CA PRO A 16 -4.76 15.53 16.89
C PRO A 16 -3.86 14.62 17.73
N GLY A 17 -3.79 14.89 19.03
CA GLY A 17 -2.98 14.16 19.99
C GLY A 17 -3.62 14.11 21.37
N ASP A 18 -2.93 13.53 22.34
CA ASP A 18 -3.38 13.37 23.72
C ASP A 18 -3.30 14.68 24.54
N ARG A 19 -2.59 15.68 24.03
CA ARG A 19 -2.39 16.98 24.69
C ARG A 19 -2.08 18.09 23.70
N ASN A 20 -2.32 19.32 24.11
CA ASN A 20 -1.90 20.51 23.36
C ASN A 20 -0.41 20.75 23.58
N ARG A 21 0.38 20.72 22.52
CA ARG A 21 1.82 21.03 22.55
C ARG A 21 2.29 21.55 21.19
N ALA A 22 3.32 22.39 21.19
CA ALA A 22 4.14 22.60 20.01
C ALA A 22 5.16 21.46 19.93
N SER A 23 5.35 20.88 18.75
CA SER A 23 6.30 19.79 18.54
C SER A 23 7.25 20.17 17.40
N GLU A 24 8.54 19.98 17.64
CA GLU A 24 9.62 20.08 16.66
C GLU A 24 10.10 18.69 16.22
N GLU A 25 9.29 17.65 16.46
CA GLU A 25 9.64 16.28 16.15
C GLU A 25 9.74 16.05 14.64
N SER A 26 10.77 15.34 14.24
CA SER A 26 10.90 14.83 12.88
C SER A 26 9.98 13.62 12.67
N TYR A 27 9.30 13.58 11.55
CA TYR A 27 8.46 12.47 11.15
C TYR A 27 9.15 11.62 10.10
N GLN A 28 8.76 10.34 10.04
CA GLN A 28 9.23 9.44 8.98
C GLN A 28 8.69 9.89 7.61
N ALA A 29 9.50 9.74 6.58
CA ALA A 29 9.01 9.77 5.22
C ALA A 29 7.99 8.66 5.01
N MET A 30 6.94 8.94 4.24
CA MET A 30 5.88 7.98 3.94
C MET A 30 5.54 8.01 2.45
N LEU A 31 5.48 6.82 1.85
CA LEU A 31 4.94 6.60 0.53
C LEU A 31 3.64 5.80 0.65
N SER A 32 2.58 6.31 0.02
CA SER A 32 1.27 5.66 -0.07
C SER A 32 1.04 5.23 -1.51
N MET A 33 0.83 3.93 -1.73
CA MET A 33 0.69 3.36 -3.08
C MET A 33 -0.46 2.37 -3.14
N GLU A 34 -1.28 2.48 -4.18
CA GLU A 34 -2.27 1.49 -4.54
C GLU A 34 -1.80 0.72 -5.79
N TYR A 35 -1.82 -0.60 -5.68
CA TYR A 35 -1.49 -1.50 -6.79
C TYR A 35 -2.77 -2.18 -7.25
N HIS A 36 -3.09 -2.02 -8.53
CA HIS A 36 -4.25 -2.63 -9.17
C HIS A 36 -3.79 -3.71 -10.13
N PHE A 37 -4.31 -4.92 -9.94
CA PHE A 37 -3.99 -6.08 -10.75
C PHE A 37 -5.17 -6.42 -11.66
N GLN A 38 -4.85 -6.74 -12.91
CA GLN A 38 -5.81 -7.20 -13.89
C GLN A 38 -5.50 -8.64 -14.28
N GLY A 39 -6.44 -9.52 -14.04
CA GLY A 39 -6.44 -10.92 -14.44
C GLY A 39 -7.43 -11.21 -15.55
N LYS A 40 -7.84 -12.46 -15.63
CA LYS A 40 -8.88 -12.95 -16.52
C LYS A 40 -9.84 -13.86 -15.76
N ALA A 41 -11.12 -13.50 -15.75
CA ALA A 41 -12.14 -14.30 -15.10
C ALA A 41 -12.38 -15.63 -15.84
N SER A 42 -12.65 -16.67 -15.08
CA SER A 42 -13.17 -17.94 -15.57
C SER A 42 -13.99 -18.62 -14.46
N HIS A 43 -14.77 -19.64 -14.82
CA HIS A 43 -15.46 -20.46 -13.85
C HIS A 43 -14.48 -21.41 -13.17
N ALA A 44 -14.25 -21.24 -11.87
CA ALA A 44 -13.18 -21.93 -11.14
C ALA A 44 -13.28 -23.46 -11.14
N ALA A 45 -14.47 -24.04 -11.35
CA ALA A 45 -14.67 -25.46 -11.39
C ALA A 45 -14.84 -26.06 -12.80
N MET A 46 -15.24 -25.24 -13.80
CA MET A 46 -15.55 -25.72 -15.15
C MET A 46 -14.46 -25.43 -16.18
N ALA A 47 -13.77 -24.34 -16.03
CA ALA A 47 -12.73 -23.89 -16.97
C ALA A 47 -11.64 -23.07 -16.22
N PRO A 48 -11.04 -23.60 -15.13
CA PRO A 48 -10.04 -22.87 -14.35
C PRO A 48 -8.80 -22.48 -15.19
N GLU A 49 -8.43 -23.31 -16.16
CA GLU A 49 -7.28 -23.10 -17.04
C GLU A 49 -7.45 -21.92 -18.00
N GLU A 50 -8.65 -21.44 -18.20
CA GLU A 50 -8.91 -20.27 -19.04
C GLU A 50 -8.69 -18.94 -18.33
N GLY A 51 -8.64 -18.97 -17.01
CA GLY A 51 -8.47 -17.78 -16.17
C GLY A 51 -7.06 -17.62 -15.63
N PHE A 52 -6.78 -16.44 -15.11
CA PHE A 52 -5.68 -16.19 -14.19
C PHE A 52 -6.08 -15.12 -13.16
N SER A 53 -5.74 -15.41 -11.92
CA SER A 53 -6.26 -14.67 -10.77
C SER A 53 -5.46 -13.40 -10.51
N ALA A 54 -6.13 -12.26 -10.49
CA ALA A 54 -5.56 -11.01 -10.00
C ALA A 54 -5.34 -11.06 -8.47
N LEU A 55 -6.13 -11.86 -7.73
CA LEU A 55 -5.95 -12.03 -6.29
C LEU A 55 -4.64 -12.77 -5.99
N ASP A 56 -4.30 -13.81 -6.74
CA ASP A 56 -3.03 -14.51 -6.56
C ASP A 56 -1.82 -13.57 -6.70
N ALA A 57 -1.90 -12.61 -7.63
CA ALA A 57 -0.86 -11.60 -7.79
C ALA A 57 -0.74 -10.68 -6.56
N VAL A 58 -1.86 -10.28 -5.95
CA VAL A 58 -1.88 -9.52 -4.69
C VAL A 58 -1.28 -10.36 -3.56
N GLU A 59 -1.70 -11.60 -3.41
CA GLU A 59 -1.21 -12.49 -2.34
C GLU A 59 0.29 -12.76 -2.48
N LEU A 60 0.78 -13.03 -3.69
CA LEU A 60 2.22 -13.20 -3.95
C LEU A 60 3.01 -11.93 -3.63
N MET A 61 2.49 -10.75 -3.98
CA MET A 61 3.08 -9.48 -3.63
C MET A 61 3.15 -9.30 -2.12
N ASP A 62 2.07 -9.57 -1.40
CA ASP A 62 2.00 -9.41 0.05
C ASP A 62 2.91 -10.40 0.79
N VAL A 63 3.02 -11.64 0.30
CA VAL A 63 4.01 -12.60 0.79
C VAL A 63 5.44 -12.09 0.56
N GLY A 64 5.73 -11.53 -0.62
CA GLY A 64 7.02 -10.91 -0.93
C GLY A 64 7.33 -9.73 0.00
N VAL A 65 6.35 -8.87 0.29
CA VAL A 65 6.47 -7.77 1.25
C VAL A 65 6.77 -8.29 2.66
N ASN A 66 6.13 -9.39 3.09
CA ASN A 66 6.39 -9.99 4.38
C ASN A 66 7.82 -10.51 4.52
N TYR A 67 8.38 -11.13 3.48
CA TYR A 67 9.80 -11.53 3.47
C TYR A 67 10.75 -10.33 3.43
N LEU A 68 10.37 -9.26 2.74
CA LEU A 68 11.17 -8.04 2.69
C LEU A 68 11.28 -7.34 4.04
N ARG A 69 10.29 -7.47 4.93
CA ARG A 69 10.30 -6.83 6.27
C ARG A 69 11.53 -7.18 7.10
N GLU A 70 12.09 -8.37 6.95
CA GLU A 70 13.30 -8.79 7.64
C GLU A 70 14.54 -7.96 7.24
N HIS A 71 14.52 -7.39 6.03
CA HIS A 71 15.65 -6.67 5.45
C HIS A 71 15.47 -5.14 5.47
N VAL A 72 14.35 -4.65 5.99
CA VAL A 72 14.10 -3.20 6.10
C VAL A 72 14.96 -2.61 7.21
N PRO A 73 15.67 -1.49 6.98
CA PRO A 73 16.44 -0.82 8.02
C PRO A 73 15.62 -0.47 9.25
N GLN A 74 16.30 -0.40 10.42
CA GLN A 74 15.65 -0.03 11.67
C GLN A 74 14.85 1.28 11.51
N GLY A 75 13.57 1.27 11.92
CA GLY A 75 12.64 2.39 11.77
C GLY A 75 11.87 2.37 10.45
N GLY A 76 12.24 1.53 9.48
CA GLY A 76 11.41 1.31 8.30
C GLY A 76 10.18 0.46 8.62
N GLN A 77 9.08 0.69 7.91
CA GLN A 77 7.84 -0.04 8.10
C GLN A 77 7.14 -0.29 6.77
N LEU A 78 6.56 -1.47 6.62
CA LEU A 78 5.75 -1.87 5.48
C LEU A 78 4.38 -2.34 5.99
N HIS A 79 3.33 -1.65 5.56
CA HIS A 79 1.95 -1.96 5.92
C HIS A 79 1.12 -2.12 4.66
N TYR A 80 0.15 -3.02 4.67
CA TYR A 80 -0.78 -3.13 3.56
C TYR A 80 -2.17 -3.56 4.01
N VAL A 81 -3.13 -3.30 3.15
CA VAL A 81 -4.50 -3.81 3.24
C VAL A 81 -4.97 -4.18 1.83
N ILE A 82 -5.62 -5.35 1.70
CA ILE A 82 -6.27 -5.73 0.44
C ILE A 82 -7.57 -4.92 0.32
N LEU A 83 -7.66 -4.11 -0.74
CA LEU A 83 -8.85 -3.29 -1.02
C LEU A 83 -9.94 -4.09 -1.73
N SER A 84 -9.55 -5.00 -2.63
CA SER A 84 -10.46 -5.90 -3.33
C SER A 84 -9.75 -7.18 -3.74
N GLY A 85 -10.45 -8.32 -3.72
CA GLY A 85 -9.90 -9.63 -4.02
C GLY A 85 -10.83 -10.54 -4.81
N GLY A 86 -11.80 -9.99 -5.53
CA GLY A 86 -12.80 -10.74 -6.29
C GLY A 86 -14.20 -10.62 -5.71
N GLU A 87 -15.18 -11.27 -6.35
CA GLU A 87 -16.60 -11.17 -5.98
C GLU A 87 -17.18 -12.45 -5.38
N LYS A 88 -16.83 -13.60 -5.95
CA LYS A 88 -17.40 -14.92 -5.56
C LYS A 88 -16.34 -16.01 -5.60
N PRO A 89 -16.39 -17.00 -4.68
CA PRO A 89 -15.38 -18.06 -4.61
C PRO A 89 -15.30 -18.96 -5.84
N ASN A 90 -16.37 -19.04 -6.62
CA ASN A 90 -16.45 -19.90 -7.82
C ASN A 90 -16.08 -19.15 -9.12
N ILE A 91 -15.59 -17.93 -9.03
CA ILE A 91 -15.12 -17.14 -10.16
C ILE A 91 -13.67 -16.74 -9.91
N VAL A 92 -12.77 -17.07 -10.82
CA VAL A 92 -11.37 -16.61 -10.78
C VAL A 92 -11.34 -15.07 -10.81
N PRO A 93 -10.73 -14.41 -9.81
CA PRO A 93 -10.76 -12.95 -9.70
C PRO A 93 -10.09 -12.25 -10.89
N GLU A 94 -10.86 -11.46 -11.62
CA GLU A 94 -10.37 -10.66 -12.75
C GLU A 94 -9.67 -9.38 -12.28
N LYS A 95 -10.07 -8.84 -11.14
CA LYS A 95 -9.52 -7.62 -10.58
C LYS A 95 -9.24 -7.78 -9.10
N ALA A 96 -8.11 -7.28 -8.67
CA ALA A 96 -7.75 -7.17 -7.27
C ALA A 96 -6.90 -5.92 -7.04
N ALA A 97 -6.92 -5.42 -5.81
CA ALA A 97 -6.14 -4.25 -5.45
C ALA A 97 -5.63 -4.35 -4.02
N VAL A 98 -4.43 -3.83 -3.79
CA VAL A 98 -3.79 -3.71 -2.47
C VAL A 98 -3.27 -2.29 -2.28
N TRP A 99 -3.46 -1.75 -1.10
CA TRP A 99 -2.95 -0.45 -0.69
C TRP A 99 -1.83 -0.64 0.31
N GLN A 100 -0.69 -0.02 0.04
CA GLN A 100 0.52 -0.14 0.87
C GLN A 100 1.00 1.23 1.37
N PHE A 101 1.45 1.25 2.64
CA PHE A 101 2.24 2.33 3.20
C PHE A 101 3.67 1.84 3.42
N ILE A 102 4.63 2.59 2.90
CA ILE A 102 6.05 2.38 3.09
C ILE A 102 6.59 3.56 3.89
N ARG A 103 7.22 3.29 5.02
CA ARG A 103 7.81 4.31 5.88
C ARG A 103 9.30 4.11 6.02
N ALA A 104 10.05 5.20 6.05
CA ALA A 104 11.50 5.21 6.24
C ALA A 104 11.92 6.45 7.05
N ASN A 105 13.10 6.41 7.66
CA ASN A 105 13.63 7.55 8.42
C ASN A 105 14.07 8.71 7.50
N THR A 106 14.40 8.39 6.24
CA THR A 106 14.78 9.37 5.21
C THR A 106 14.16 8.99 3.87
N THR A 107 14.00 9.97 2.99
CA THR A 107 13.60 9.78 1.58
C THR A 107 14.78 9.39 0.71
#